data_ec31ea50669c4e6acdd5823dae674b08
#
_entry.id   ec31ea50669c4e6acdd5823dae674b08
#
_cell.length_a   1.000
_cell.length_b   1.000
_cell.length_c   1.000
_cell.angle_alpha   90.00
_cell.angle_beta   90.00
_cell.angle_gamma   90.00
#
_symmetry.space_group_name_H-M   'P 1'
#
loop_
_entity.id
_entity.type
_entity.pdbx_description
1 polymer ?
#
loop_
_entity_poly.entity_id
_entity_poly.type
_entity_poly.pdbx_seq_one_letter_code
_entity_poly.pdbx_strand_id
1 'polypeptide(L)'
;MDEKRVAVIGMGCRYAGAKNPEGLWRLLKNGEGESMPMSFRFPQFQEYYHSDHRAAGKFYNGRAFFLKEDLSAFDADFFRISYKEAKRMDYQQRLLLQVSYEALTDAGMEIKGSGTGVFIGAFMQDFLTNTMQKENYEKLGGHHATGSSIGMLAARLSYFYDIHGPSMTVDIACSSSLTALHLAVESIRRGDCGAALCGGVNIMTEIGNFITLSKGGFLSRQGVSSAFGKEADGYARGEGAGVLVLKELGQALRDQDRIYCEIIKTAVNHDGSKKGVSYPNGDAQQKLLCQIYGGNGVSIDDIGYLEAHGTGTRAGDRTETEALERVFRDRKKILPIGSLKSNIGHTEAAAGIASVIKAILILQHGEIPPTLHCEEKNPSIPFADYRIRPVEKTEGIWPAKDGRIYVGINSFGFGGANAHAYIGSLAESGEQEGNSGKTAESKDILFLSANSMLSLRNMAGDYKYAIQAGGLKKEDLGEICRCAKWRRPHHLPFRLAVYAPDRMRLANGLTAVSYTHLISVQTGNERNPVISCRLFVIKPVTHHNRPFRLCFFKQPAEAVGFGSFLRNSLYIAEIILDMQCAQYQIDFLVFRVGANGERISFFF
;
A
#
# COMPACT_ATOMS: atom_id res chain seq x y z
N MET A 1 -22.78 16.76 -18.59
CA MET A 1 -22.40 15.42 -18.12
C MET A 1 -21.91 15.60 -16.69
N ASP A 2 -22.54 14.89 -15.75
CA ASP A 2 -22.08 14.93 -14.36
C ASP A 2 -20.63 14.47 -14.28
N GLU A 3 -19.83 15.20 -13.51
CA GLU A 3 -18.40 14.88 -13.32
C GLU A 3 -18.27 13.52 -12.65
N LYS A 4 -17.51 12.60 -13.27
CA LYS A 4 -17.29 11.26 -12.70
C LYS A 4 -16.62 11.35 -11.34
N ARG A 5 -17.24 10.75 -10.35
CA ARG A 5 -16.71 10.66 -8.98
C ARG A 5 -15.69 9.53 -8.89
N VAL A 6 -14.67 9.69 -8.06
CA VAL A 6 -13.58 8.72 -7.93
C VAL A 6 -13.50 8.18 -6.51
N ALA A 7 -13.45 6.86 -6.40
CA ALA A 7 -13.32 6.13 -5.14
C ALA A 7 -11.92 5.52 -4.98
N VAL A 8 -11.47 5.41 -3.72
CA VAL A 8 -10.35 4.56 -3.34
C VAL A 8 -10.92 3.21 -2.89
N ILE A 9 -10.53 2.13 -3.58
CA ILE A 9 -11.04 0.78 -3.33
C ILE A 9 -9.99 -0.16 -2.76
N GLY A 10 -8.71 0.22 -2.79
CA GLY A 10 -7.62 -0.56 -2.22
C GLY A 10 -6.42 0.30 -1.89
N MET A 11 -5.61 -0.15 -0.93
CA MET A 11 -4.38 0.51 -0.54
C MET A 11 -3.32 -0.46 -0.02
N GLY A 12 -2.05 -0.12 -0.25
CA GLY A 12 -0.90 -0.81 0.30
C GLY A 12 0.19 0.18 0.67
N CYS A 13 1.00 -0.11 1.67
CA CYS A 13 2.14 0.75 2.03
C CYS A 13 3.24 0.01 2.78
N ARG A 14 4.43 0.62 2.74
CA ARG A 14 5.62 0.33 3.57
C ARG A 14 6.22 1.65 3.98
N TYR A 15 6.34 1.89 5.27
CA TYR A 15 7.01 3.07 5.83
C TYR A 15 7.88 2.65 7.02
N ALA A 16 8.78 3.52 7.44
CA ALA A 16 9.58 3.26 8.64
C ALA A 16 8.68 2.90 9.82
N GLY A 17 8.88 1.71 10.40
CA GLY A 17 8.07 1.20 11.50
C GLY A 17 6.70 0.60 11.11
N ALA A 18 6.28 0.68 9.84
CA ALA A 18 4.97 0.22 9.39
C ALA A 18 5.04 -0.63 8.12
N LYS A 19 4.64 -1.90 8.21
CA LYS A 19 4.68 -2.87 7.09
C LYS A 19 3.44 -2.87 6.19
N ASN A 20 2.37 -2.23 6.61
CA ASN A 20 1.09 -2.17 5.90
C ASN A 20 0.23 -1.03 6.49
N PRO A 21 -0.95 -0.72 5.93
CA PRO A 21 -1.83 0.34 6.44
C PRO A 21 -2.22 0.16 7.90
N GLU A 22 -2.54 -1.05 8.35
CA GLU A 22 -2.88 -1.34 9.74
C GLU A 22 -1.70 -1.10 10.70
N GLY A 23 -0.48 -1.48 10.27
CA GLY A 23 0.75 -1.18 11.00
C GLY A 23 1.00 0.33 11.11
N LEU A 24 0.70 1.07 10.03
CA LEU A 24 0.80 2.53 10.01
C LEU A 24 -0.22 3.15 10.99
N TRP A 25 -1.45 2.68 10.99
CA TRP A 25 -2.46 3.17 11.93
C TRP A 25 -2.04 2.98 13.38
N ARG A 26 -1.57 1.77 13.75
CA ARG A 26 -1.08 1.48 15.11
C ARG A 26 0.06 2.39 15.51
N LEU A 27 1.05 2.58 14.63
CA LEU A 27 2.18 3.48 14.85
C LEU A 27 1.70 4.92 15.11
N LEU A 28 0.79 5.42 14.28
CA LEU A 28 0.25 6.78 14.40
C LEU A 28 -0.58 6.95 15.68
N LYS A 29 -1.50 6.03 15.97
CA LYS A 29 -2.40 6.08 17.14
C LYS A 29 -1.64 6.01 18.46
N ASN A 30 -0.58 5.21 18.50
CA ASN A 30 0.28 5.09 19.70
C ASN A 30 1.24 6.27 19.87
N GLY A 31 1.29 7.20 18.91
CA GLY A 31 2.26 8.29 18.95
C GLY A 31 3.70 7.78 18.83
N GLU A 32 3.91 6.73 18.06
CA GLU A 32 5.22 6.14 17.83
C GLU A 32 5.89 6.77 16.59
N GLY A 33 7.22 6.80 16.61
CA GLY A 33 8.05 7.24 15.49
C GLY A 33 9.51 7.12 15.89
N GLU A 34 10.26 6.29 15.18
CA GLU A 34 11.65 6.03 15.50
C GLU A 34 12.55 6.31 14.32
N SER A 35 13.31 7.43 14.40
CA SER A 35 14.43 7.63 13.50
C SER A 35 15.60 6.74 13.92
N MET A 36 16.31 6.23 12.94
CA MET A 36 17.44 5.32 13.12
C MET A 36 18.77 6.04 12.86
N PRO A 37 19.88 5.61 13.48
CA PRO A 37 21.19 6.18 13.19
C PRO A 37 21.57 5.95 11.72
N MET A 38 22.28 6.89 11.12
CA MET A 38 22.75 6.80 9.72
C MET A 38 23.59 5.56 9.46
N SER A 39 24.32 5.05 10.47
CA SER A 39 25.11 3.81 10.39
C SER A 39 24.27 2.57 10.07
N PHE A 40 22.95 2.62 10.29
CA PHE A 40 22.05 1.52 9.93
C PHE A 40 22.05 1.25 8.41
N ARG A 41 22.03 2.31 7.59
CA ARG A 41 22.03 2.24 6.13
C ARG A 41 23.40 2.48 5.52
N PHE A 42 24.22 3.33 6.15
CA PHE A 42 25.51 3.78 5.68
C PHE A 42 26.60 3.50 6.72
N PRO A 43 27.23 2.32 6.73
CA PRO A 43 28.26 1.98 7.72
C PRO A 43 29.42 2.99 7.76
N GLN A 44 29.75 3.58 6.63
CA GLN A 44 30.82 4.58 6.46
C GLN A 44 30.38 6.03 6.80
N PHE A 45 29.21 6.26 7.40
CA PHE A 45 28.65 7.60 7.57
C PHE A 45 29.56 8.56 8.34
N GLN A 46 30.38 8.06 9.27
CA GLN A 46 31.32 8.87 10.04
C GLN A 46 32.32 9.63 9.17
N GLU A 47 32.70 9.06 8.02
CA GLU A 47 33.60 9.73 7.07
C GLU A 47 32.99 10.99 6.47
N TYR A 48 31.64 11.08 6.43
CA TYR A 48 30.87 12.16 5.84
C TYR A 48 30.15 13.04 6.86
N TYR A 49 30.20 12.70 8.15
CA TYR A 49 29.53 13.45 9.21
C TYR A 49 30.42 14.56 9.76
N HIS A 50 29.82 15.73 9.99
CA HIS A 50 30.44 16.83 10.71
C HIS A 50 29.37 17.78 11.28
N SER A 51 29.49 18.21 12.52
CA SER A 51 28.51 19.09 13.20
C SER A 51 28.40 20.48 12.58
N ASP A 52 29.50 20.99 11.99
CA ASP A 52 29.47 22.27 11.23
C ASP A 52 28.92 22.01 9.81
N HIS A 53 27.76 22.59 9.51
CA HIS A 53 27.12 22.51 8.20
C HIS A 53 27.97 23.07 7.05
N ARG A 54 28.96 23.92 7.34
CA ARG A 54 29.87 24.51 6.35
C ARG A 54 31.00 23.57 5.92
N ALA A 55 31.31 22.53 6.73
CA ALA A 55 32.38 21.59 6.42
C ALA A 55 32.18 20.96 5.02
N ALA A 56 33.13 21.14 4.11
CA ALA A 56 33.02 20.68 2.72
C ALA A 56 32.85 19.17 2.63
N GLY A 57 31.95 18.69 1.77
CA GLY A 57 31.68 17.25 1.57
C GLY A 57 31.08 16.54 2.78
N LYS A 58 30.52 17.27 3.75
CA LYS A 58 29.95 16.70 4.99
C LYS A 58 28.48 17.06 5.15
N PHE A 59 27.75 16.22 5.89
CA PHE A 59 26.41 16.49 6.40
C PHE A 59 26.39 16.48 7.93
N TYR A 60 25.37 17.06 8.54
CA TYR A 60 25.30 17.26 10.00
C TYR A 60 24.22 16.45 10.70
N ASN A 61 23.31 15.81 9.99
CA ASN A 61 22.26 15.02 10.61
C ASN A 61 22.72 13.57 10.81
N GLY A 62 22.54 13.04 12.01
CA GLY A 62 22.99 11.69 12.37
C GLY A 62 21.93 10.59 12.26
N ARG A 63 20.70 10.92 11.91
CA ARG A 63 19.55 10.02 11.93
C ARG A 63 18.59 10.26 10.75
N ALA A 64 17.87 9.20 10.37
CA ALA A 64 16.78 9.24 9.36
C ALA A 64 15.79 8.10 9.63
N PHE A 65 14.66 8.10 8.93
CA PHE A 65 13.64 7.06 9.03
C PHE A 65 13.83 6.03 7.91
N PHE A 66 14.49 4.93 8.21
CA PHE A 66 14.77 3.86 7.26
C PHE A 66 13.75 2.72 7.38
N LEU A 67 13.51 2.02 6.27
CA LEU A 67 12.86 0.72 6.29
C LEU A 67 13.77 -0.28 7.00
N LYS A 68 13.22 -1.05 7.95
CA LYS A 68 13.97 -2.07 8.70
C LYS A 68 14.17 -3.36 7.90
N GLU A 69 13.37 -3.55 6.88
CA GLU A 69 13.45 -4.70 5.97
C GLU A 69 14.72 -4.66 5.11
N ASP A 70 15.22 -5.83 4.79
CA ASP A 70 16.31 -5.95 3.81
C ASP A 70 15.81 -5.53 2.43
N LEU A 71 16.30 -4.40 1.92
CA LEU A 71 15.93 -3.89 0.60
C LEU A 71 16.28 -4.85 -0.55
N SER A 72 17.22 -5.77 -0.34
CA SER A 72 17.59 -6.78 -1.33
C SER A 72 16.59 -7.94 -1.40
N ALA A 73 15.78 -8.14 -0.34
CA ALA A 73 14.77 -9.18 -0.28
C ALA A 73 13.62 -8.88 -1.26
N PHE A 74 13.59 -9.67 -2.34
CA PHE A 74 12.61 -9.51 -3.41
C PHE A 74 12.31 -10.87 -4.05
N ASP A 75 11.03 -11.24 -4.14
CA ASP A 75 10.59 -12.47 -4.79
C ASP A 75 10.57 -12.29 -6.32
N ALA A 76 11.76 -12.35 -6.93
CA ALA A 76 11.93 -12.15 -8.37
C ALA A 76 11.14 -13.17 -9.20
N ASP A 77 11.07 -14.42 -8.76
CA ASP A 77 10.34 -15.49 -9.43
C ASP A 77 8.83 -15.22 -9.46
N PHE A 78 8.28 -14.71 -8.34
CA PHE A 78 6.89 -14.28 -8.28
C PHE A 78 6.58 -13.22 -9.33
N PHE A 79 7.46 -12.21 -9.44
CA PHE A 79 7.31 -11.12 -10.41
C PHE A 79 7.82 -11.48 -11.83
N ARG A 80 8.19 -12.74 -12.08
CA ARG A 80 8.69 -13.23 -13.38
C ARG A 80 9.91 -12.46 -13.88
N ILE A 81 10.76 -12.04 -12.97
CA ILE A 81 11.98 -11.29 -13.23
C ILE A 81 13.17 -12.20 -12.99
N SER A 82 14.09 -12.28 -13.95
CA SER A 82 15.30 -13.08 -13.79
C SER A 82 16.16 -12.54 -12.64
N TYR A 83 16.86 -13.43 -11.93
CA TYR A 83 17.79 -13.03 -10.87
C TYR A 83 18.83 -12.00 -11.37
N LYS A 84 19.32 -12.17 -12.60
CA LYS A 84 20.28 -11.27 -13.23
C LYS A 84 19.70 -9.85 -13.41
N GLU A 85 18.44 -9.73 -13.78
CA GLU A 85 17.73 -8.45 -13.90
C GLU A 85 17.42 -7.89 -12.52
N ALA A 86 16.79 -8.68 -11.64
CA ALA A 86 16.41 -8.26 -10.30
C ALA A 86 17.60 -7.63 -9.54
N LYS A 87 18.78 -8.21 -9.63
CA LYS A 87 20.00 -7.69 -9.00
C LYS A 87 20.41 -6.29 -9.50
N ARG A 88 19.92 -5.87 -10.67
CA ARG A 88 20.24 -4.59 -11.31
C ARG A 88 19.05 -3.61 -11.33
N MET A 89 17.97 -3.95 -10.61
CA MET A 89 16.82 -3.08 -10.45
C MET A 89 16.98 -2.18 -9.22
N ASP A 90 16.58 -0.93 -9.37
CA ASP A 90 16.36 -0.01 -8.27
C ASP A 90 15.44 -0.63 -7.21
N TYR A 91 15.79 -0.48 -5.95
CA TYR A 91 14.98 -0.92 -4.83
C TYR A 91 13.57 -0.29 -4.85
N GLN A 92 13.45 0.92 -5.38
CA GLN A 92 12.17 1.59 -5.56
C GLN A 92 11.25 0.81 -6.52
N GLN A 93 11.77 0.27 -7.63
CA GLN A 93 10.99 -0.57 -8.54
C GLN A 93 10.51 -1.86 -7.87
N ARG A 94 11.38 -2.50 -7.07
CA ARG A 94 11.05 -3.74 -6.34
C ARG A 94 9.96 -3.47 -5.30
N LEU A 95 10.12 -2.42 -4.50
CA LEU A 95 9.18 -2.05 -3.45
C LEU A 95 7.80 -1.69 -4.03
N LEU A 96 7.76 -0.95 -5.15
CA LEU A 96 6.50 -0.61 -5.82
C LEU A 96 5.77 -1.84 -6.35
N LEU A 97 6.47 -2.83 -6.91
CA LEU A 97 5.86 -4.10 -7.32
C LEU A 97 5.18 -4.79 -6.15
N GLN A 98 5.86 -4.89 -5.00
CA GLN A 98 5.32 -5.53 -3.80
C GLN A 98 4.10 -4.77 -3.26
N VAL A 99 4.22 -3.45 -3.07
CA VAL A 99 3.16 -2.62 -2.48
C VAL A 99 1.96 -2.49 -3.42
N SER A 100 2.17 -2.43 -4.74
CA SER A 100 1.07 -2.42 -5.72
C SER A 100 0.30 -3.74 -5.76
N TYR A 101 1.02 -4.86 -5.61
CA TYR A 101 0.38 -6.17 -5.50
C TYR A 101 -0.48 -6.28 -4.24
N GLU A 102 -0.01 -5.76 -3.12
CA GLU A 102 -0.76 -5.71 -1.87
C GLU A 102 -2.01 -4.82 -2.00
N ALA A 103 -1.88 -3.64 -2.62
CA ALA A 103 -3.00 -2.73 -2.87
C ALA A 103 -4.08 -3.36 -3.77
N LEU A 104 -3.69 -4.07 -4.82
CA LEU A 104 -4.61 -4.80 -5.69
C LEU A 104 -5.26 -6.00 -4.98
N THR A 105 -4.51 -6.69 -4.14
CA THR A 105 -5.05 -7.77 -3.31
C THR A 105 -6.06 -7.23 -2.30
N ASP A 106 -5.78 -6.07 -1.72
CA ASP A 106 -6.70 -5.38 -0.82
C ASP A 106 -7.98 -4.91 -1.54
N ALA A 107 -7.85 -4.38 -2.76
CA ALA A 107 -9.00 -4.05 -3.62
C ALA A 107 -9.80 -5.28 -4.07
N GLY A 108 -9.19 -6.46 -4.08
CA GLY A 108 -9.78 -7.66 -4.70
C GLY A 108 -9.94 -7.53 -6.22
N MET A 109 -9.11 -6.71 -6.86
CA MET A 109 -9.22 -6.35 -8.27
C MET A 109 -8.17 -7.05 -9.12
N GLU A 110 -8.60 -7.72 -10.19
CA GLU A 110 -7.73 -8.19 -11.25
C GLU A 110 -7.72 -7.18 -12.40
N ILE A 111 -6.53 -6.75 -12.82
CA ILE A 111 -6.36 -5.68 -13.81
C ILE A 111 -5.68 -6.12 -15.10
N LYS A 112 -5.30 -7.39 -15.20
CA LYS A 112 -4.60 -7.92 -16.38
C LYS A 112 -5.38 -7.70 -17.66
N GLY A 113 -4.71 -7.20 -18.70
CA GLY A 113 -5.31 -6.92 -20.02
C GLY A 113 -6.23 -5.70 -20.05
N SER A 114 -6.31 -4.94 -18.95
CA SER A 114 -7.23 -3.80 -18.83
C SER A 114 -6.60 -2.48 -19.27
N GLY A 115 -7.45 -1.44 -19.43
CA GLY A 115 -7.05 -0.06 -19.63
C GLY A 115 -6.73 0.69 -18.31
N THR A 116 -6.31 0.00 -17.25
CA THR A 116 -5.95 0.62 -15.98
C THR A 116 -4.74 1.54 -16.15
N GLY A 117 -4.83 2.77 -15.58
CA GLY A 117 -3.72 3.73 -15.59
C GLY A 117 -2.71 3.49 -14.47
N VAL A 118 -1.48 4.00 -14.62
CA VAL A 118 -0.42 3.97 -13.60
C VAL A 118 0.20 5.35 -13.45
N PHE A 119 0.15 5.92 -12.25
CA PHE A 119 0.65 7.25 -11.93
C PHE A 119 1.52 7.19 -10.68
N ILE A 120 2.84 7.31 -10.82
CA ILE A 120 3.79 7.12 -9.72
C ILE A 120 4.59 8.40 -9.47
N GLY A 121 4.55 8.91 -8.24
CA GLY A 121 5.44 9.98 -7.79
C GLY A 121 6.82 9.43 -7.41
N ALA A 122 7.87 10.05 -7.94
CA ALA A 122 9.25 9.75 -7.59
C ALA A 122 10.09 11.03 -7.63
N PHE A 123 11.29 11.00 -7.04
CA PHE A 123 12.17 12.16 -7.02
C PHE A 123 13.64 11.75 -7.00
N MET A 124 14.11 11.09 -5.93
CA MET A 124 15.53 10.78 -5.76
C MET A 124 15.94 9.60 -6.66
N GLN A 125 17.09 9.75 -7.30
CA GLN A 125 17.68 8.77 -8.22
C GLN A 125 18.96 8.15 -7.64
N ASP A 126 18.95 7.85 -6.35
CA ASP A 126 20.09 7.33 -5.61
C ASP A 126 20.72 6.10 -6.28
N PHE A 127 19.88 5.15 -6.72
CA PHE A 127 20.33 3.94 -7.39
C PHE A 127 21.02 4.23 -8.73
N LEU A 128 20.50 5.16 -9.52
CA LEU A 128 21.14 5.58 -10.77
C LEU A 128 22.49 6.26 -10.49
N THR A 129 22.54 7.16 -9.51
CA THR A 129 23.75 7.87 -9.10
C THR A 129 24.85 6.89 -8.70
N ASN A 130 24.53 5.89 -7.87
CA ASN A 130 25.46 4.84 -7.47
C ASN A 130 25.89 3.95 -8.65
N THR A 131 24.95 3.61 -9.54
CA THR A 131 25.21 2.75 -10.70
C THR A 131 26.15 3.43 -11.67
N MET A 132 26.03 4.74 -11.88
CA MET A 132 26.80 5.51 -12.87
C MET A 132 28.11 6.08 -12.34
N GLN A 133 28.58 5.62 -11.17
CA GLN A 133 29.93 5.92 -10.70
C GLN A 133 30.95 5.31 -11.66
N LYS A 134 32.04 6.02 -11.95
CA LYS A 134 33.04 5.62 -12.94
C LYS A 134 33.64 4.23 -12.65
N GLU A 135 33.80 3.90 -11.39
CA GLU A 135 34.31 2.62 -10.88
C GLU A 135 33.41 1.43 -11.23
N ASN A 136 32.18 1.68 -11.65
CA ASN A 136 31.19 0.67 -12.02
C ASN A 136 31.03 0.48 -13.54
N TYR A 137 31.69 1.29 -14.39
CA TYR A 137 31.46 1.24 -15.84
C TYR A 137 31.70 -0.14 -16.45
N GLU A 138 32.71 -0.88 -16.01
CA GLU A 138 33.00 -2.22 -16.51
C GLU A 138 31.92 -3.25 -16.09
N LYS A 139 31.13 -2.95 -15.05
CA LYS A 139 30.05 -3.82 -14.56
C LYS A 139 28.70 -3.52 -15.21
N LEU A 140 28.61 -2.43 -15.98
CA LEU A 140 27.37 -2.05 -16.63
C LEU A 140 26.94 -3.07 -17.68
N GLY A 141 25.66 -3.33 -17.79
CA GLY A 141 25.05 -4.22 -18.77
C GLY A 141 23.62 -3.79 -19.07
N GLY A 142 22.99 -4.38 -20.08
CA GLY A 142 21.69 -3.95 -20.60
C GLY A 142 20.58 -3.78 -19.57
N HIS A 143 20.55 -4.60 -18.52
CA HIS A 143 19.56 -4.48 -17.46
C HIS A 143 19.70 -3.22 -16.59
N HIS A 144 20.84 -2.53 -16.60
CA HIS A 144 20.97 -1.26 -15.85
C HIS A 144 20.16 -0.15 -16.51
N ALA A 145 19.98 -0.16 -17.84
CA ALA A 145 19.18 0.86 -18.52
C ALA A 145 17.72 0.87 -18.03
N THR A 146 17.10 -0.30 -17.90
CA THR A 146 15.73 -0.44 -17.39
C THR A 146 15.68 -0.46 -15.86
N GLY A 147 16.73 -0.95 -15.20
CA GLY A 147 16.81 -1.08 -13.75
C GLY A 147 17.03 0.25 -13.02
N SER A 148 17.68 1.24 -13.65
CA SER A 148 18.05 2.51 -13.01
C SER A 148 17.18 3.70 -13.43
N SER A 149 16.41 3.58 -14.53
CA SER A 149 15.61 4.70 -15.04
C SER A 149 14.38 4.97 -14.17
N ILE A 150 14.17 6.22 -13.80
CA ILE A 150 13.00 6.66 -13.02
C ILE A 150 11.68 6.41 -13.76
N GLY A 151 11.65 6.56 -15.09
CA GLY A 151 10.47 6.26 -15.91
C GLY A 151 10.02 4.79 -15.83
N MET A 152 10.93 3.88 -15.47
CA MET A 152 10.60 2.46 -15.32
C MET A 152 9.79 2.15 -14.05
N LEU A 153 9.63 3.08 -13.12
CA LEU A 153 8.79 2.87 -11.93
C LEU A 153 7.33 2.61 -12.31
N ALA A 154 6.74 3.42 -13.15
CA ALA A 154 5.38 3.19 -13.67
C ALA A 154 5.36 2.10 -14.76
N ALA A 155 6.29 2.15 -15.71
CA ALA A 155 6.32 1.24 -16.85
C ALA A 155 6.45 -0.23 -16.42
N ARG A 156 7.20 -0.52 -15.35
CA ARG A 156 7.37 -1.88 -14.84
C ARG A 156 6.08 -2.44 -14.24
N LEU A 157 5.28 -1.63 -13.59
CA LEU A 157 3.94 -2.03 -13.11
C LEU A 157 3.05 -2.35 -14.30
N SER A 158 3.01 -1.48 -15.31
CA SER A 158 2.23 -1.72 -16.52
C SER A 158 2.66 -3.00 -17.24
N TYR A 159 3.96 -3.25 -17.34
CA TYR A 159 4.50 -4.47 -17.95
C TYR A 159 4.14 -5.73 -17.15
N PHE A 160 4.33 -5.70 -15.81
CA PHE A 160 4.06 -6.88 -14.96
C PHE A 160 2.59 -7.26 -14.96
N TYR A 161 1.70 -6.27 -14.86
CA TYR A 161 0.24 -6.49 -14.84
C TYR A 161 -0.38 -6.61 -16.22
N ASP A 162 0.40 -6.43 -17.31
CA ASP A 162 -0.12 -6.47 -18.68
C ASP A 162 -1.29 -5.49 -18.87
N ILE A 163 -1.11 -4.21 -18.53
CA ILE A 163 -2.12 -3.16 -18.58
C ILE A 163 -1.72 -2.06 -19.57
N HIS A 164 -2.74 -1.46 -20.21
CA HIS A 164 -2.59 -0.64 -21.40
C HIS A 164 -3.07 0.81 -21.26
N GLY A 165 -3.46 1.23 -20.05
CA GLY A 165 -3.84 2.62 -19.76
C GLY A 165 -2.65 3.59 -19.72
N PRO A 166 -2.91 4.87 -19.49
CA PRO A 166 -1.86 5.87 -19.32
C PRO A 166 -0.87 5.45 -18.22
N SER A 167 0.44 5.52 -18.48
CA SER A 167 1.47 5.08 -17.56
C SER A 167 2.59 6.11 -17.48
N MET A 168 2.79 6.72 -16.31
CA MET A 168 3.78 7.78 -16.13
C MET A 168 4.36 7.85 -14.73
N THR A 169 5.63 8.27 -14.67
CA THR A 169 6.30 8.66 -13.42
C THR A 169 6.38 10.19 -13.39
N VAL A 170 6.02 10.79 -12.26
CA VAL A 170 5.94 12.23 -12.03
C VAL A 170 7.04 12.63 -11.05
N ASP A 171 7.90 13.55 -11.45
CA ASP A 171 8.94 14.14 -10.61
C ASP A 171 8.74 15.66 -10.49
N ILE A 172 8.25 16.08 -9.36
CA ILE A 172 8.12 17.48 -8.94
C ILE A 172 8.44 17.59 -7.43
N ALA A 173 9.44 16.84 -7.01
CA ALA A 173 9.92 16.75 -5.64
C ALA A 173 8.84 16.24 -4.64
N CYS A 174 8.67 16.92 -3.49
CA CYS A 174 7.83 16.45 -2.38
C CYS A 174 6.33 16.32 -2.73
N SER A 175 5.84 17.04 -3.75
CA SER A 175 4.43 16.97 -4.17
C SER A 175 4.17 15.92 -5.26
N SER A 176 5.17 15.14 -5.66
CA SER A 176 5.10 14.20 -6.79
C SER A 176 3.93 13.22 -6.68
N SER A 177 3.77 12.52 -5.55
CA SER A 177 2.70 11.52 -5.40
C SER A 177 1.30 12.13 -5.24
N LEU A 178 1.18 13.32 -4.66
CA LEU A 178 -0.13 13.98 -4.58
C LEU A 178 -0.53 14.57 -5.94
N THR A 179 0.42 15.02 -6.76
CA THR A 179 0.18 15.38 -8.16
C THR A 179 -0.12 14.16 -9.02
N ALA A 180 0.56 13.03 -8.79
CA ALA A 180 0.22 11.76 -9.44
C ALA A 180 -1.23 11.37 -9.13
N LEU A 181 -1.71 11.60 -7.89
CA LEU A 181 -3.11 11.41 -7.53
C LEU A 181 -4.04 12.33 -8.33
N HIS A 182 -3.71 13.62 -8.46
CA HIS A 182 -4.47 14.55 -9.28
C HIS A 182 -4.58 14.07 -10.74
N LEU A 183 -3.46 13.69 -11.35
CA LEU A 183 -3.43 13.18 -12.73
C LEU A 183 -4.25 11.90 -12.89
N ALA A 184 -4.18 10.97 -11.93
CA ALA A 184 -4.96 9.75 -11.94
C ALA A 184 -6.48 10.04 -11.85
N VAL A 185 -6.88 10.93 -10.95
CA VAL A 185 -8.29 11.36 -10.79
C VAL A 185 -8.80 12.00 -12.07
N GLU A 186 -8.05 12.94 -12.65
CA GLU A 186 -8.42 13.60 -13.90
C GLU A 186 -8.47 12.62 -15.09
N SER A 187 -7.58 11.63 -15.15
CA SER A 187 -7.59 10.60 -16.18
C SER A 187 -8.87 9.73 -16.09
N ILE A 188 -9.30 9.35 -14.89
CA ILE A 188 -10.55 8.62 -14.67
C ILE A 188 -11.77 9.51 -15.04
N ARG A 189 -11.76 10.78 -14.64
CA ARG A 189 -12.84 11.74 -14.93
C ARG A 189 -13.03 11.93 -16.43
N ARG A 190 -11.94 12.09 -17.18
CA ARG A 190 -11.98 12.20 -18.65
C ARG A 190 -12.33 10.89 -19.35
N GLY A 191 -12.21 9.75 -18.65
CA GLY A 191 -12.45 8.43 -19.24
C GLY A 191 -11.25 7.86 -20.00
N ASP A 192 -10.04 8.42 -19.81
CA ASP A 192 -8.80 7.88 -20.36
C ASP A 192 -8.50 6.48 -19.78
N CYS A 193 -8.95 6.23 -18.54
CA CYS A 193 -8.95 4.92 -17.88
C CYS A 193 -10.17 4.79 -16.95
N GLY A 194 -10.62 3.55 -16.68
CA GLY A 194 -11.71 3.28 -15.72
C GLY A 194 -11.24 3.08 -14.29
N ALA A 195 -9.97 2.75 -14.12
CA ALA A 195 -9.29 2.57 -12.84
C ALA A 195 -7.83 3.00 -12.95
N ALA A 196 -7.17 3.26 -11.83
CA ALA A 196 -5.76 3.62 -11.82
C ALA A 196 -5.04 3.09 -10.57
N LEU A 197 -3.77 2.68 -10.74
CA LEU A 197 -2.80 2.56 -9.69
C LEU A 197 -2.14 3.92 -9.49
N CYS A 198 -2.24 4.48 -8.30
CA CYS A 198 -1.62 5.75 -7.95
C CYS A 198 -0.72 5.59 -6.74
N GLY A 199 0.53 6.01 -6.81
CA GLY A 199 1.47 5.78 -5.72
C GLY A 199 2.65 6.74 -5.69
N GLY A 200 3.55 6.47 -4.76
CA GLY A 200 4.83 7.16 -4.66
C GLY A 200 5.84 6.33 -3.87
N VAL A 201 7.11 6.57 -4.12
CA VAL A 201 8.20 5.81 -3.50
C VAL A 201 9.40 6.71 -3.23
N ASN A 202 10.12 6.40 -2.15
CA ASN A 202 11.40 7.01 -1.81
C ASN A 202 12.27 6.01 -1.04
N ILE A 203 13.46 5.69 -1.57
CA ILE A 203 14.48 4.86 -0.92
C ILE A 203 15.80 5.59 -0.95
N MET A 204 16.51 5.59 0.18
CA MET A 204 17.74 6.33 0.39
C MET A 204 18.96 5.40 0.36
N THR A 205 19.69 5.40 -0.74
CA THR A 205 20.90 4.57 -0.89
C THR A 205 22.16 5.37 -1.21
N GLU A 206 22.06 6.70 -1.25
CA GLU A 206 23.16 7.61 -1.61
C GLU A 206 23.38 8.70 -0.54
N ILE A 207 24.60 8.80 -0.04
CA ILE A 207 25.02 9.81 0.95
C ILE A 207 25.03 11.23 0.36
N GLY A 208 25.35 11.38 -0.92
CA GLY A 208 25.47 12.68 -1.60
C GLY A 208 24.22 13.55 -1.44
N ASN A 209 23.03 12.93 -1.45
CA ASN A 209 21.77 13.65 -1.22
C ASN A 209 21.66 14.19 0.22
N PHE A 210 22.18 13.47 1.23
CA PHE A 210 22.24 14.01 2.59
C PHE A 210 23.20 15.21 2.69
N ILE A 211 24.31 15.17 1.96
CA ILE A 211 25.27 16.28 1.93
C ILE A 211 24.62 17.51 1.31
N THR A 212 24.01 17.40 0.12
CA THR A 212 23.40 18.53 -0.58
C THR A 212 22.25 19.14 0.21
N LEU A 213 21.36 18.32 0.77
CA LEU A 213 20.23 18.80 1.58
C LEU A 213 20.70 19.43 2.90
N SER A 214 21.76 18.90 3.51
CA SER A 214 22.39 19.54 4.68
C SER A 214 23.00 20.89 4.33
N LYS A 215 23.67 21.02 3.18
CA LYS A 215 24.20 22.31 2.71
C LYS A 215 23.11 23.35 2.43
N GLY A 216 21.95 22.89 1.96
CA GLY A 216 20.77 23.74 1.79
C GLY A 216 20.07 24.13 3.10
N GLY A 217 20.46 23.55 4.24
CA GLY A 217 19.84 23.82 5.55
C GLY A 217 18.43 23.24 5.66
N PHE A 218 18.11 22.19 4.89
CA PHE A 218 16.78 21.58 4.88
C PHE A 218 16.59 20.53 5.97
N LEU A 219 17.68 19.85 6.40
CA LEU A 219 17.60 18.71 7.30
C LEU A 219 17.63 19.12 8.77
N SER A 220 16.84 18.44 9.59
CA SER A 220 16.88 18.59 11.05
C SER A 220 18.18 18.05 11.63
N ARG A 221 18.78 18.78 12.57
CA ARG A 221 19.96 18.32 13.33
C ARG A 221 19.62 17.17 14.25
N GLN A 222 18.40 17.14 14.78
CA GLN A 222 17.91 16.10 15.68
C GLN A 222 17.49 14.82 14.97
N GLY A 223 17.32 14.86 13.64
CA GLY A 223 16.86 13.72 12.84
C GLY A 223 15.39 13.37 13.08
N VAL A 224 14.58 14.36 13.42
CA VAL A 224 13.11 14.29 13.53
C VAL A 224 12.47 15.47 12.82
N SER A 225 11.21 15.36 12.43
CA SER A 225 10.43 16.44 11.85
C SER A 225 9.51 17.02 12.93
N SER A 226 9.92 18.12 13.56
CA SER A 226 9.15 18.79 14.63
C SER A 226 8.14 19.77 14.02
N ALA A 227 7.16 19.23 13.25
CA ALA A 227 6.15 20.02 12.59
C ALA A 227 5.37 20.89 13.58
N PHE A 228 5.35 22.21 13.35
CA PHE A 228 4.68 23.22 14.20
C PHE A 228 5.27 23.37 15.61
N GLY A 229 6.32 22.63 15.93
CA GLY A 229 7.00 22.66 17.22
C GLY A 229 8.01 23.81 17.33
N LYS A 230 8.36 24.19 18.56
CA LYS A 230 9.36 25.19 18.88
C LYS A 230 10.76 24.80 18.35
N GLU A 231 11.05 23.50 18.34
CA GLU A 231 12.32 22.93 17.90
C GLU A 231 12.40 22.68 16.39
N ALA A 232 11.44 23.24 15.61
CA ALA A 232 11.45 23.15 14.16
C ALA A 232 12.73 23.74 13.57
N ASP A 233 13.63 22.90 13.05
CA ASP A 233 14.94 23.28 12.52
C ASP A 233 15.24 22.68 11.12
N GLY A 234 14.30 21.91 10.59
CA GLY A 234 14.41 21.17 9.34
C GLY A 234 13.58 19.89 9.37
N TYR A 235 13.64 19.09 8.32
CA TYR A 235 12.98 17.80 8.29
C TYR A 235 13.94 16.62 8.43
N ALA A 236 13.44 15.49 8.92
CA ALA A 236 14.14 14.22 8.83
C ALA A 236 13.71 13.49 7.57
N ARG A 237 14.66 12.95 6.78
CA ARG A 237 14.35 12.14 5.60
C ARG A 237 13.75 10.80 6.00
N GLY A 238 12.84 10.25 5.19
CA GLY A 238 12.19 8.97 5.41
C GLY A 238 12.12 8.11 4.15
N GLU A 239 12.14 6.79 4.33
CA GLU A 239 11.94 5.81 3.28
C GLU A 239 10.51 5.28 3.28
N GLY A 240 10.03 4.86 2.11
CA GLY A 240 8.81 4.10 1.98
C GLY A 240 8.14 4.20 0.63
N ALA A 241 7.03 3.50 0.52
CA ALA A 241 6.13 3.54 -0.62
C ALA A 241 4.67 3.40 -0.17
N GLY A 242 3.78 4.01 -0.94
CA GLY A 242 2.35 3.80 -0.85
C GLY A 242 1.74 3.70 -2.25
N VAL A 243 0.71 2.85 -2.38
CA VAL A 243 -0.06 2.69 -3.61
C VAL A 243 -1.55 2.62 -3.26
N LEU A 244 -2.36 3.37 -3.99
CA LEU A 244 -3.83 3.32 -3.96
C LEU A 244 -4.35 2.71 -5.25
N VAL A 245 -5.47 2.00 -5.14
CA VAL A 245 -6.29 1.57 -6.27
C VAL A 245 -7.49 2.49 -6.37
N LEU A 246 -7.56 3.24 -7.45
CA LEU A 246 -8.64 4.19 -7.74
C LEU A 246 -9.59 3.60 -8.78
N LYS A 247 -10.89 3.90 -8.65
CA LYS A 247 -11.92 3.48 -9.59
C LYS A 247 -13.03 4.50 -9.68
N GLU A 248 -13.70 4.59 -10.82
CA GLU A 248 -14.91 5.41 -10.94
C GLU A 248 -15.94 4.92 -9.92
N LEU A 249 -16.49 5.85 -9.11
CA LEU A 249 -17.34 5.50 -7.97
C LEU A 249 -18.59 4.72 -8.37
N GLY A 250 -19.26 5.13 -9.45
CA GLY A 250 -20.45 4.42 -9.91
C GLY A 250 -20.12 2.99 -10.36
N GLN A 251 -18.95 2.76 -10.95
CA GLN A 251 -18.51 1.41 -11.29
C GLN A 251 -18.14 0.62 -10.04
N ALA A 252 -17.44 1.22 -9.07
CA ALA A 252 -17.11 0.59 -7.80
C ALA A 252 -18.37 0.12 -7.04
N LEU A 253 -19.43 0.93 -7.04
CA LEU A 253 -20.71 0.59 -6.43
C LEU A 253 -21.40 -0.57 -7.18
N ARG A 254 -21.39 -0.56 -8.50
CA ARG A 254 -21.96 -1.67 -9.31
C ARG A 254 -21.22 -2.99 -9.10
N ASP A 255 -19.90 -2.92 -8.97
CA ASP A 255 -19.03 -4.08 -8.76
C ASP A 255 -19.01 -4.53 -7.28
N GLN A 256 -19.70 -3.81 -6.40
CA GLN A 256 -19.74 -4.07 -4.95
C GLN A 256 -18.35 -4.04 -4.31
N ASP A 257 -17.46 -3.18 -4.80
CA ASP A 257 -16.14 -3.00 -4.22
C ASP A 257 -16.26 -2.40 -2.81
N ARG A 258 -15.31 -2.75 -1.93
CA ARG A 258 -15.12 -2.00 -0.71
C ARG A 258 -14.59 -0.61 -1.05
N ILE A 259 -15.25 0.43 -0.58
CA ILE A 259 -14.84 1.81 -0.81
C ILE A 259 -14.31 2.40 0.50
N TYR A 260 -13.07 2.83 0.49
CA TYR A 260 -12.42 3.47 1.63
C TYR A 260 -12.84 4.93 1.80
N CYS A 261 -12.86 5.66 0.71
CA CYS A 261 -13.27 7.07 0.66
C CYS A 261 -13.57 7.47 -0.78
N GLU A 262 -14.19 8.63 -0.92
CA GLU A 262 -14.33 9.36 -2.17
C GLU A 262 -13.27 10.46 -2.24
N ILE A 263 -12.63 10.62 -3.40
CA ILE A 263 -11.80 11.78 -3.71
C ILE A 263 -12.71 12.85 -4.29
N ILE A 264 -13.04 13.86 -3.46
CA ILE A 264 -14.01 14.90 -3.81
C ILE A 264 -13.41 15.86 -4.81
N LYS A 265 -12.22 16.39 -4.50
CA LYS A 265 -11.49 17.34 -5.34
C LYS A 265 -10.00 17.21 -5.17
N THR A 266 -9.28 17.54 -6.23
CA THR A 266 -7.83 17.71 -6.21
C THR A 266 -7.46 18.97 -6.97
N ALA A 267 -6.39 19.65 -6.57
CA ALA A 267 -5.87 20.81 -7.24
C ALA A 267 -4.35 20.84 -7.24
N VAL A 268 -3.78 21.42 -8.26
CA VAL A 268 -2.33 21.65 -8.38
C VAL A 268 -2.07 23.06 -8.89
N ASN A 269 -0.98 23.69 -8.43
CA ASN A 269 -0.48 24.93 -8.97
C ASN A 269 1.05 25.05 -8.80
N HIS A 270 1.60 26.19 -9.13
CA HIS A 270 3.02 26.48 -8.95
C HIS A 270 3.21 27.86 -8.32
N ASP A 271 4.26 27.99 -7.51
CA ASP A 271 4.60 29.22 -6.79
C ASP A 271 4.95 30.41 -7.72
N GLY A 272 5.34 30.13 -8.97
CA GLY A 272 5.83 31.13 -9.90
C GLY A 272 7.15 31.79 -9.44
N SER A 273 7.33 33.05 -9.75
CA SER A 273 8.50 33.81 -9.31
C SER A 273 8.41 34.17 -7.83
N LYS A 274 9.47 33.90 -7.07
CA LYS A 274 9.56 34.11 -5.63
C LYS A 274 10.97 34.48 -5.17
N LYS A 275 11.15 34.73 -3.86
CA LYS A 275 12.41 35.18 -3.27
C LYS A 275 13.61 34.23 -3.54
N GLY A 276 13.34 32.97 -3.77
CA GLY A 276 14.31 31.92 -4.13
C GLY A 276 13.58 30.66 -4.53
N VAL A 277 14.18 29.82 -5.39
CA VAL A 277 13.53 28.61 -5.96
C VAL A 277 12.94 27.68 -4.88
N SER A 278 13.63 27.52 -3.77
CA SER A 278 13.22 26.64 -2.66
C SER A 278 12.42 27.35 -1.56
N TYR A 279 12.21 28.68 -1.66
CA TYR A 279 11.45 29.41 -0.64
C TYR A 279 9.93 29.24 -0.89
N PRO A 280 9.11 28.89 0.12
CA PRO A 280 7.67 28.69 -0.07
C PRO A 280 6.94 30.00 -0.39
N ASN A 281 5.82 29.91 -1.13
CA ASN A 281 4.98 31.04 -1.50
C ASN A 281 3.55 30.87 -0.93
N GLY A 282 3.25 31.60 0.17
CA GLY A 282 1.95 31.54 0.85
C GLY A 282 0.78 32.00 -0.01
N ASP A 283 0.98 32.93 -0.96
CA ASP A 283 -0.08 33.38 -1.86
C ASP A 283 -0.45 32.28 -2.87
N ALA A 284 0.53 31.53 -3.36
CA ALA A 284 0.27 30.39 -4.24
C ALA A 284 -0.44 29.25 -3.48
N GLN A 285 -0.01 28.98 -2.25
CA GLN A 285 -0.68 27.99 -1.38
C GLN A 285 -2.13 28.41 -1.09
N GLN A 286 -2.37 29.68 -0.74
CA GLN A 286 -3.72 30.20 -0.55
C GLN A 286 -4.56 30.05 -1.84
N LYS A 287 -4.05 30.43 -3.00
CA LYS A 287 -4.75 30.28 -4.28
C LYS A 287 -5.11 28.84 -4.58
N LEU A 288 -4.20 27.88 -4.28
CA LEU A 288 -4.47 26.46 -4.42
C LEU A 288 -5.64 26.01 -3.56
N LEU A 289 -5.64 26.37 -2.28
CA LEU A 289 -6.73 26.03 -1.35
C LEU A 289 -8.05 26.68 -1.78
N CYS A 290 -8.03 27.92 -2.25
CA CYS A 290 -9.23 28.60 -2.77
C CYS A 290 -9.85 27.91 -3.99
N GLN A 291 -9.08 27.16 -4.81
CA GLN A 291 -9.65 26.34 -5.90
C GLN A 291 -10.57 25.24 -5.37
N ILE A 292 -10.33 24.76 -4.17
CA ILE A 292 -11.13 23.72 -3.52
C ILE A 292 -12.26 24.34 -2.69
N TYR A 293 -11.94 25.30 -1.80
CA TYR A 293 -12.82 25.84 -0.76
C TYR A 293 -13.50 27.17 -1.12
N GLY A 294 -13.15 27.77 -2.23
CA GLY A 294 -13.62 29.10 -2.66
C GLY A 294 -14.98 29.10 -3.37
N GLY A 295 -16.02 28.51 -2.79
CA GLY A 295 -17.40 28.70 -3.30
C GLY A 295 -17.95 27.61 -4.21
N ASN A 296 -17.27 26.48 -4.37
CA ASN A 296 -17.67 25.38 -5.26
C ASN A 296 -18.45 24.26 -4.55
N GLY A 297 -19.34 24.60 -3.62
CA GLY A 297 -20.16 23.63 -2.88
C GLY A 297 -19.46 22.93 -1.72
N VAL A 298 -18.18 23.27 -1.45
CA VAL A 298 -17.42 22.78 -0.30
C VAL A 298 -17.40 23.88 0.78
N SER A 299 -17.95 23.58 1.95
CA SER A 299 -17.90 24.50 3.08
C SER A 299 -16.61 24.36 3.86
N ILE A 300 -15.97 25.48 4.19
CA ILE A 300 -14.81 25.48 5.09
C ILE A 300 -15.13 24.92 6.48
N ASP A 301 -16.40 24.96 6.90
CA ASP A 301 -16.85 24.41 8.19
C ASP A 301 -16.95 22.87 8.18
N ASP A 302 -17.02 22.23 7.00
CA ASP A 302 -17.23 20.79 6.87
C ASP A 302 -15.93 19.98 7.02
N ILE A 303 -14.77 20.60 6.79
CA ILE A 303 -13.47 19.91 6.94
C ILE A 303 -13.21 19.60 8.41
N GLY A 304 -13.10 18.32 8.77
CA GLY A 304 -12.86 17.86 10.15
C GLY A 304 -11.38 17.89 10.54
N TYR A 305 -10.46 17.73 9.58
CA TYR A 305 -9.02 17.68 9.79
C TYR A 305 -8.26 18.08 8.53
N LEU A 306 -7.08 18.67 8.71
CA LEU A 306 -6.16 18.93 7.61
C LEU A 306 -4.79 18.31 7.89
N GLU A 307 -4.43 17.34 7.07
CA GLU A 307 -3.07 16.81 7.03
C GLU A 307 -2.19 17.81 6.28
N ALA A 308 -1.39 18.55 7.03
CA ALA A 308 -0.55 19.59 6.49
C ALA A 308 0.68 19.04 5.77
N HIS A 309 1.30 19.86 4.96
CA HIS A 309 2.64 19.55 4.48
C HIS A 309 3.62 19.45 5.65
N GLY A 310 3.54 20.38 6.61
CA GLY A 310 4.10 20.28 7.98
C GLY A 310 5.43 19.56 8.07
N THR A 311 6.50 20.17 7.53
CA THR A 311 7.83 19.53 7.45
C THR A 311 8.69 19.73 8.70
N GLY A 312 8.32 20.63 9.58
CA GLY A 312 9.18 21.06 10.70
C GLY A 312 10.26 22.07 10.27
N THR A 313 10.09 22.71 9.13
CA THR A 313 10.98 23.80 8.70
C THR A 313 10.41 25.15 9.13
N ARG A 314 11.25 26.06 9.64
CA ARG A 314 10.79 27.36 10.17
C ARG A 314 10.02 28.20 9.13
N ALA A 315 10.53 28.25 7.90
CA ALA A 315 9.88 29.01 6.85
C ALA A 315 8.64 28.29 6.30
N GLY A 316 8.70 26.96 6.14
CA GLY A 316 7.63 26.16 5.57
C GLY A 316 6.38 26.15 6.45
N ASP A 317 6.54 25.76 7.72
CA ASP A 317 5.41 25.67 8.65
C ASP A 317 4.72 27.02 8.86
N ARG A 318 5.51 28.11 8.97
CA ARG A 318 4.96 29.46 9.08
C ARG A 318 4.20 29.88 7.83
N THR A 319 4.76 29.71 6.65
CA THR A 319 4.12 30.08 5.38
C THR A 319 2.83 29.29 5.15
N GLU A 320 2.84 27.99 5.45
CA GLU A 320 1.66 27.13 5.33
C GLU A 320 0.56 27.59 6.29
N THR A 321 0.87 27.82 7.56
CA THR A 321 -0.11 28.25 8.56
C THR A 321 -0.69 29.64 8.27
N GLU A 322 0.10 30.58 7.72
CA GLU A 322 -0.39 31.87 7.22
C GLU A 322 -1.35 31.69 6.02
N ALA A 323 -1.08 30.76 5.13
CA ALA A 323 -1.98 30.46 4.00
C ALA A 323 -3.28 29.81 4.49
N LEU A 324 -3.20 28.90 5.46
CA LEU A 324 -4.37 28.28 6.09
C LEU A 324 -5.24 29.34 6.80
N GLU A 325 -4.63 30.26 7.56
CA GLU A 325 -5.35 31.34 8.21
C GLU A 325 -6.19 32.13 7.21
N ARG A 326 -5.61 32.57 6.10
CA ARG A 326 -6.29 33.38 5.08
C ARG A 326 -7.51 32.66 4.45
N VAL A 327 -7.48 31.34 4.38
CA VAL A 327 -8.57 30.52 3.80
C VAL A 327 -9.61 30.16 4.85
N PHE A 328 -9.20 29.85 6.07
CA PHE A 328 -10.07 29.27 7.11
C PHE A 328 -10.43 30.22 8.26
N ARG A 329 -10.04 31.52 8.20
CA ARG A 329 -10.30 32.52 9.26
C ARG A 329 -11.78 32.65 9.66
N ASP A 330 -12.69 32.55 8.68
CA ASP A 330 -14.12 32.70 8.90
C ASP A 330 -14.82 31.42 9.37
N ARG A 331 -14.05 30.38 9.61
CA ARG A 331 -14.52 29.10 10.10
C ARG A 331 -15.06 29.20 11.52
N LYS A 332 -16.18 28.52 11.80
CA LYS A 332 -16.81 28.54 13.12
C LYS A 332 -16.05 27.77 14.18
N LYS A 333 -15.46 26.63 13.81
CA LYS A 333 -14.67 25.75 14.70
C LYS A 333 -13.17 25.91 14.41
N ILE A 334 -12.33 25.72 15.41
CA ILE A 334 -10.87 25.63 15.23
C ILE A 334 -10.56 24.41 14.34
N LEU A 335 -9.70 24.60 13.35
CA LEU A 335 -9.27 23.53 12.44
C LEU A 335 -8.16 22.69 13.08
N PRO A 336 -8.38 21.39 13.35
CA PRO A 336 -7.31 20.50 13.74
C PRO A 336 -6.38 20.26 12.55
N ILE A 337 -5.07 20.39 12.76
CA ILE A 337 -4.04 20.11 11.77
C ILE A 337 -3.01 19.13 12.31
N GLY A 338 -2.30 18.45 11.44
CA GLY A 338 -1.20 17.57 11.85
C GLY A 338 -0.27 17.21 10.70
N SER A 339 0.77 16.45 11.02
CA SER A 339 1.72 15.93 10.03
C SER A 339 2.26 14.57 10.43
N LEU A 340 2.05 13.55 9.58
CA LEU A 340 2.61 12.23 9.80
C LEU A 340 4.15 12.18 9.68
N LYS A 341 4.77 13.25 9.17
CA LYS A 341 6.24 13.32 9.06
C LYS A 341 6.94 13.28 10.39
N SER A 342 6.24 13.64 11.47
CA SER A 342 6.73 13.47 12.83
C SER A 342 6.93 11.99 13.22
N ASN A 343 6.20 11.08 12.57
CA ASN A 343 6.20 9.64 12.88
C ASN A 343 7.10 8.82 11.94
N ILE A 344 7.13 9.15 10.64
CA ILE A 344 7.82 8.35 9.61
C ILE A 344 8.90 9.12 8.84
N GLY A 345 9.19 10.35 9.26
CA GLY A 345 10.03 11.27 8.51
C GLY A 345 9.35 11.81 7.24
N HIS A 346 10.05 12.67 6.53
CA HIS A 346 9.61 13.15 5.24
C HIS A 346 9.99 12.15 4.14
N THR A 347 9.02 11.41 3.63
CA THR A 347 9.21 10.40 2.59
C THR A 347 9.27 11.00 1.17
N GLU A 348 9.61 12.28 1.09
CA GLU A 348 9.89 13.05 -0.13
C GLU A 348 8.81 12.84 -1.20
N ALA A 349 9.12 12.17 -2.34
CA ALA A 349 8.13 11.93 -3.39
C ALA A 349 6.94 11.07 -2.93
N ALA A 350 7.12 10.19 -1.94
CA ALA A 350 6.05 9.36 -1.38
C ALA A 350 5.23 10.07 -0.28
N ALA A 351 5.59 11.31 0.11
CA ALA A 351 4.96 11.98 1.24
C ALA A 351 3.47 12.27 1.02
N GLY A 352 3.08 12.68 -0.19
CA GLY A 352 1.69 12.97 -0.52
C GLY A 352 0.80 11.74 -0.37
N ILE A 353 1.21 10.60 -0.92
CA ILE A 353 0.44 9.35 -0.83
C ILE A 353 0.39 8.80 0.60
N ALA A 354 1.45 8.97 1.39
CA ALA A 354 1.48 8.62 2.80
C ALA A 354 0.44 9.44 3.59
N SER A 355 0.36 10.75 3.31
CA SER A 355 -0.66 11.64 3.88
C SER A 355 -2.08 11.24 3.50
N VAL A 356 -2.32 10.82 2.25
CA VAL A 356 -3.63 10.31 1.82
C VAL A 356 -3.99 9.02 2.55
N ILE A 357 -3.06 8.09 2.70
CA ILE A 357 -3.29 6.84 3.44
C ILE A 357 -3.62 7.14 4.91
N LYS A 358 -2.89 8.05 5.58
CA LYS A 358 -3.26 8.51 6.93
C LYS A 358 -4.66 9.10 6.97
N ALA A 359 -5.02 9.97 6.01
CA ALA A 359 -6.34 10.58 5.94
C ALA A 359 -7.45 9.51 5.76
N ILE A 360 -7.23 8.50 4.93
CA ILE A 360 -8.14 7.36 4.78
C ILE A 360 -8.30 6.60 6.10
N LEU A 361 -7.22 6.35 6.80
CA LEU A 361 -7.25 5.66 8.11
C LEU A 361 -8.02 6.49 9.15
N ILE A 362 -7.88 7.82 9.15
CA ILE A 362 -8.69 8.73 9.98
C ILE A 362 -10.19 8.59 9.66
N LEU A 363 -10.54 8.54 8.36
CA LEU A 363 -11.95 8.34 7.95
C LEU A 363 -12.52 7.00 8.40
N GLN A 364 -11.69 5.94 8.38
CA GLN A 364 -12.09 4.59 8.78
C GLN A 364 -12.28 4.43 10.30
N HIS A 365 -11.41 5.06 11.07
CA HIS A 365 -11.39 4.90 12.53
C HIS A 365 -12.16 5.99 13.27
N GLY A 366 -12.50 7.09 12.62
CA GLY A 366 -13.16 8.23 13.25
C GLY A 366 -12.30 8.97 14.27
N GLU A 367 -10.98 8.77 14.23
CA GLU A 367 -10.02 9.33 15.19
C GLU A 367 -8.87 10.03 14.46
N ILE A 368 -8.38 11.13 15.01
CA ILE A 368 -7.20 11.86 14.54
C ILE A 368 -6.04 11.52 15.45
N PRO A 369 -4.96 10.87 14.95
CA PRO A 369 -3.78 10.56 15.74
C PRO A 369 -2.93 11.81 16.02
N PRO A 370 -2.06 11.79 17.07
CA PRO A 370 -1.25 12.94 17.43
C PRO A 370 -0.16 13.26 16.39
N THR A 371 0.23 14.52 16.36
CA THR A 371 1.46 15.01 15.75
C THR A 371 2.53 15.06 16.82
N LEU A 372 3.69 14.43 16.62
CA LEU A 372 4.77 14.37 17.61
C LEU A 372 5.65 15.63 17.55
N HIS A 373 6.36 15.88 18.64
CA HIS A 373 7.37 16.96 18.76
C HIS A 373 6.79 18.38 18.58
N CYS A 374 5.50 18.56 18.93
CA CYS A 374 4.81 19.86 18.89
C CYS A 374 4.18 20.26 20.23
N GLU A 375 4.55 19.62 21.33
CA GLU A 375 4.07 19.91 22.68
C GLU A 375 4.38 21.38 23.05
N GLU A 376 5.61 21.82 22.81
CA GLU A 376 5.97 23.22 22.81
C GLU A 376 5.84 23.78 21.39
N LYS A 377 4.82 24.64 21.19
CA LYS A 377 4.49 25.18 19.88
C LYS A 377 5.49 26.23 19.41
N ASN A 378 5.64 26.34 18.09
CA ASN A 378 6.45 27.36 17.47
C ASN A 378 5.92 28.77 17.84
N PRO A 379 6.68 29.59 18.59
CA PRO A 379 6.22 30.89 19.07
C PRO A 379 6.00 31.93 17.94
N SER A 380 6.53 31.65 16.74
CA SER A 380 6.33 32.52 15.57
C SER A 380 5.01 32.27 14.85
N ILE A 381 4.20 31.28 15.28
CA ILE A 381 2.91 30.95 14.69
C ILE A 381 1.82 31.21 15.73
N PRO A 382 0.98 32.26 15.54
CA PRO A 382 -0.10 32.60 16.48
C PRO A 382 -1.31 31.67 16.25
N PHE A 383 -1.22 30.41 16.63
CA PHE A 383 -2.23 29.37 16.39
C PHE A 383 -3.64 29.75 16.82
N ALA A 384 -3.77 30.44 17.96
CA ALA A 384 -5.07 30.87 18.49
C ALA A 384 -5.74 31.89 17.54
N ASP A 385 -4.97 32.87 17.06
CA ASP A 385 -5.46 33.91 16.16
C ASP A 385 -5.79 33.33 14.77
N TYR A 386 -5.02 32.33 14.32
CA TYR A 386 -5.21 31.65 13.05
C TYR A 386 -6.35 30.62 13.08
N ARG A 387 -6.93 30.36 14.26
CA ARG A 387 -8.01 29.37 14.48
C ARG A 387 -7.66 27.98 13.97
N ILE A 388 -6.40 27.61 14.04
CA ILE A 388 -5.86 26.29 13.75
C ILE A 388 -5.14 25.75 14.99
N ARG A 389 -5.06 24.44 15.14
CA ARG A 389 -4.27 23.83 16.22
C ARG A 389 -3.67 22.51 15.78
N PRO A 390 -2.38 22.26 16.07
CA PRO A 390 -1.81 20.92 15.97
C PRO A 390 -2.52 19.96 16.94
N VAL A 391 -2.76 18.72 16.50
CA VAL A 391 -3.34 17.67 17.34
C VAL A 391 -2.22 16.99 18.13
N GLU A 392 -2.25 17.09 19.46
CA GLU A 392 -1.20 16.58 20.36
C GLU A 392 -1.56 15.21 20.97
N LYS A 393 -2.84 14.86 20.99
CA LYS A 393 -3.34 13.59 21.54
C LYS A 393 -4.39 13.05 20.60
N THR A 394 -4.54 11.74 20.54
CA THR A 394 -5.63 11.12 19.76
C THR A 394 -6.98 11.69 20.19
N GLU A 395 -7.75 12.15 19.23
CA GLU A 395 -9.10 12.71 19.44
C GLU A 395 -10.05 12.26 18.34
N GLY A 396 -11.37 12.32 18.62
CA GLY A 396 -12.41 12.02 17.63
C GLY A 396 -12.49 13.10 16.55
N ILE A 397 -12.77 12.71 15.32
CA ILE A 397 -13.08 13.64 14.22
C ILE A 397 -14.60 13.85 14.13
N TRP A 398 -15.02 15.09 13.88
CA TRP A 398 -16.45 15.41 13.79
C TRP A 398 -16.96 15.29 12.35
N PRO A 399 -18.15 14.70 12.16
CA PRO A 399 -18.81 14.73 10.87
C PRO A 399 -19.31 16.14 10.52
N ALA A 400 -19.42 16.41 9.24
CA ALA A 400 -20.07 17.57 8.67
C ALA A 400 -21.60 17.48 8.85
N LYS A 401 -22.34 18.50 8.40
CA LYS A 401 -23.81 18.54 8.54
C LYS A 401 -24.52 17.42 7.77
N ASP A 402 -23.92 16.92 6.71
CA ASP A 402 -24.42 15.81 5.89
C ASP A 402 -24.05 14.42 6.45
N GLY A 403 -23.48 14.36 7.66
CA GLY A 403 -23.04 13.13 8.31
C GLY A 403 -21.71 12.59 7.83
N ARG A 404 -21.12 13.15 6.78
CA ARG A 404 -19.83 12.72 6.22
C ARG A 404 -18.66 13.33 6.97
N ILE A 405 -17.56 12.64 6.98
CA ILE A 405 -16.27 13.15 7.48
C ILE A 405 -15.41 13.57 6.29
N TYR A 406 -14.80 14.75 6.39
CA TYR A 406 -13.96 15.30 5.33
C TYR A 406 -12.58 15.67 5.84
N VAL A 407 -11.56 15.39 5.01
CA VAL A 407 -10.14 15.65 5.31
C VAL A 407 -9.48 16.33 4.12
N GLY A 408 -8.71 17.39 4.42
CA GLY A 408 -7.83 18.05 3.46
C GLY A 408 -6.40 17.55 3.59
N ILE A 409 -5.64 17.49 2.49
CA ILE A 409 -4.26 17.01 2.44
C ILE A 409 -3.41 17.98 1.61
N ASN A 410 -2.35 18.54 2.21
CA ASN A 410 -1.38 19.41 1.54
C ASN A 410 -0.10 18.67 1.19
N SER A 411 0.47 18.98 0.03
CA SER A 411 1.85 18.62 -0.31
C SER A 411 2.48 19.72 -1.15
N PHE A 412 3.55 20.33 -0.64
CA PHE A 412 4.23 21.46 -1.26
C PHE A 412 5.67 21.10 -1.60
N GLY A 413 5.99 21.07 -2.90
CA GLY A 413 7.34 20.76 -3.37
C GLY A 413 8.28 21.93 -3.20
N PHE A 414 9.50 21.70 -2.75
CA PHE A 414 10.50 22.74 -2.56
C PHE A 414 10.91 23.46 -3.87
N GLY A 415 10.60 22.87 -5.02
CA GLY A 415 10.69 23.51 -6.34
C GLY A 415 9.55 24.48 -6.65
N GLY A 416 8.48 24.50 -5.81
CA GLY A 416 7.32 25.37 -5.97
C GLY A 416 6.09 24.71 -6.58
N ALA A 417 6.13 23.42 -6.88
CA ALA A 417 4.95 22.69 -7.31
C ALA A 417 4.11 22.30 -6.06
N ASN A 418 2.85 22.73 -6.03
CA ASN A 418 1.94 22.52 -4.91
C ASN A 418 0.79 21.63 -5.33
N ALA A 419 0.33 20.76 -4.42
CA ALA A 419 -0.83 19.92 -4.61
C ALA A 419 -1.70 19.89 -3.34
N HIS A 420 -3.02 19.81 -3.53
CA HIS A 420 -3.99 19.64 -2.46
C HIS A 420 -5.03 18.61 -2.88
N ALA A 421 -5.44 17.76 -1.93
CA ALA A 421 -6.55 16.84 -2.11
C ALA A 421 -7.57 17.04 -0.99
N TYR A 422 -8.85 16.88 -1.33
CA TYR A 422 -9.99 16.89 -0.42
C TYR A 422 -10.74 15.59 -0.59
N ILE A 423 -10.78 14.79 0.47
CA ILE A 423 -11.41 13.47 0.48
C ILE A 423 -12.50 13.40 1.53
N GLY A 424 -13.46 12.50 1.34
CA GLY A 424 -14.57 12.33 2.26
C GLY A 424 -14.98 10.87 2.44
N SER A 425 -15.57 10.55 3.61
CA SER A 425 -16.28 9.29 3.79
C SER A 425 -17.46 9.21 2.83
N LEU A 426 -17.96 8.02 2.54
CA LEU A 426 -19.24 7.91 1.84
C LEU A 426 -20.37 8.45 2.75
N ALA A 427 -21.43 8.98 2.14
CA ALA A 427 -22.66 9.20 2.87
C ALA A 427 -23.15 7.85 3.42
N GLU A 428 -23.57 7.80 4.65
CA GLU A 428 -24.35 6.66 5.12
C GLU A 428 -25.61 6.60 4.23
N SER A 429 -25.56 5.80 3.17
CA SER A 429 -26.78 5.31 2.53
C SER A 429 -27.46 4.53 3.64
N GLY A 430 -28.64 5.05 4.11
CA GLY A 430 -29.40 4.41 5.16
C GLY A 430 -29.39 2.91 4.93
N GLU A 431 -28.87 2.19 5.93
CA GLU A 431 -28.79 0.75 6.02
C GLU A 431 -28.58 0.08 4.64
N GLN A 432 -27.33 -0.01 4.17
CA GLN A 432 -26.97 -1.24 3.51
C GLN A 432 -27.10 -2.30 4.62
N GLU A 433 -28.35 -2.69 4.89
CA GLU A 433 -28.61 -4.06 5.29
C GLU A 433 -27.80 -4.90 4.29
N GLY A 434 -26.65 -5.35 4.76
CA GLY A 434 -25.93 -6.40 4.05
C GLY A 434 -27.01 -7.43 3.80
N ASN A 435 -27.43 -7.49 2.55
CA ASN A 435 -28.31 -8.53 2.10
C ASN A 435 -27.52 -9.83 2.33
N SER A 436 -27.50 -10.23 3.61
CA SER A 436 -27.27 -11.59 4.03
C SER A 436 -28.47 -12.37 3.51
N GLY A 437 -28.62 -12.36 2.18
CA GLY A 437 -29.39 -13.37 1.54
C GLY A 437 -28.89 -14.65 2.18
N LYS A 438 -29.74 -15.29 2.98
CA LYS A 438 -29.61 -16.67 3.42
C LYS A 438 -29.48 -17.51 2.16
N THR A 439 -28.32 -17.41 1.51
CA THR A 439 -27.89 -18.38 0.53
C THR A 439 -27.50 -19.61 1.34
N ALA A 440 -28.12 -20.71 0.98
CA ALA A 440 -27.94 -22.06 1.49
C ALA A 440 -26.54 -22.29 2.07
N GLU A 441 -26.48 -22.99 3.21
CA GLU A 441 -25.29 -23.43 3.96
C GLU A 441 -24.04 -23.52 3.09
N SER A 442 -23.35 -22.39 2.91
CA SER A 442 -22.03 -22.39 2.26
C SER A 442 -21.10 -23.02 3.29
N LYS A 443 -20.69 -24.25 3.01
CA LYS A 443 -19.63 -24.91 3.77
C LYS A 443 -18.44 -23.96 3.81
N ASP A 444 -18.10 -23.43 4.97
CA ASP A 444 -17.03 -22.46 5.13
C ASP A 444 -15.69 -23.09 4.75
N ILE A 445 -15.19 -22.77 3.57
CA ILE A 445 -13.92 -23.28 3.05
C ILE A 445 -13.00 -22.07 2.83
N LEU A 446 -11.88 -22.09 3.55
CA LEU A 446 -10.81 -21.12 3.32
C LEU A 446 -9.93 -21.61 2.16
N PHE A 447 -9.85 -20.81 1.10
CA PHE A 447 -8.95 -21.06 -0.03
C PHE A 447 -7.75 -20.13 0.05
N LEU A 448 -6.54 -20.71 -0.02
CA LEU A 448 -5.29 -19.97 -0.10
C LEU A 448 -4.49 -20.45 -1.30
N SER A 449 -3.74 -19.55 -1.95
CA SER A 449 -2.78 -19.92 -2.98
C SER A 449 -1.53 -19.05 -2.91
N ALA A 450 -0.38 -19.62 -3.28
CA ALA A 450 0.90 -18.93 -3.26
C ALA A 450 1.83 -19.45 -4.38
N ASN A 451 2.87 -18.70 -4.67
CA ASN A 451 3.86 -19.06 -5.67
C ASN A 451 4.88 -20.10 -5.16
N SER A 452 5.04 -20.20 -3.85
CA SER A 452 5.92 -21.19 -3.21
C SER A 452 5.24 -21.84 -2.01
N MET A 453 5.75 -23.01 -1.64
CA MET A 453 5.32 -23.73 -0.44
C MET A 453 5.58 -22.91 0.84
N LEU A 454 6.72 -22.22 0.90
CA LEU A 454 7.07 -21.38 2.04
C LEU A 454 6.08 -20.22 2.18
N SER A 455 5.76 -19.54 1.08
CA SER A 455 4.76 -18.46 1.07
C SER A 455 3.38 -18.94 1.47
N LEU A 456 2.98 -20.16 1.03
CA LEU A 456 1.69 -20.74 1.43
C LEU A 456 1.64 -21.05 2.93
N ARG A 457 2.73 -21.57 3.49
CA ARG A 457 2.85 -21.83 4.94
C ARG A 457 2.80 -20.55 5.76
N ASN A 458 3.56 -19.53 5.34
CA ASN A 458 3.56 -18.22 6.00
C ASN A 458 2.16 -17.61 6.00
N MET A 459 1.47 -17.62 4.85
CA MET A 459 0.10 -17.14 4.71
C MET A 459 -0.86 -17.92 5.64
N ALA A 460 -0.75 -19.24 5.70
CA ALA A 460 -1.56 -20.05 6.62
C ALA A 460 -1.28 -19.71 8.09
N GLY A 461 -0.01 -19.43 8.43
CA GLY A 461 0.42 -18.96 9.74
C GLY A 461 -0.18 -17.60 10.11
N ASP A 462 -0.20 -16.66 9.19
CA ASP A 462 -0.78 -15.31 9.38
C ASP A 462 -2.29 -15.39 9.63
N TYR A 463 -3.02 -16.19 8.84
CA TYR A 463 -4.45 -16.43 9.08
C TYR A 463 -4.70 -17.07 10.44
N LYS A 464 -3.90 -18.08 10.81
CA LYS A 464 -4.00 -18.71 12.13
C LYS A 464 -3.80 -17.67 13.25
N TYR A 465 -2.75 -16.87 13.15
CA TYR A 465 -2.45 -15.82 14.14
C TYR A 465 -3.60 -14.83 14.25
N ALA A 466 -4.11 -14.32 13.15
CA ALA A 466 -5.23 -13.37 13.13
C ALA A 466 -6.51 -13.96 13.76
N ILE A 467 -6.78 -15.26 13.52
CA ILE A 467 -7.91 -15.97 14.11
C ILE A 467 -7.74 -16.14 15.63
N GLN A 468 -6.52 -16.47 16.10
CA GLN A 468 -6.23 -16.72 17.52
C GLN A 468 -6.11 -15.43 18.34
N ALA A 469 -5.56 -14.38 17.78
CA ALA A 469 -5.39 -13.08 18.45
C ALA A 469 -6.70 -12.32 18.71
N GLY A 470 -7.85 -12.88 18.32
CA GLY A 470 -9.17 -12.26 18.53
C GLY A 470 -9.46 -11.04 17.64
N GLY A 471 -8.58 -10.76 16.68
CA GLY A 471 -8.73 -9.67 15.70
C GLY A 471 -9.91 -9.84 14.75
N LEU A 472 -10.46 -11.06 14.68
CA LEU A 472 -11.61 -11.41 13.84
C LEU A 472 -12.77 -11.84 14.74
N LYS A 473 -13.93 -11.21 14.64
CA LYS A 473 -15.12 -11.57 15.44
C LYS A 473 -15.70 -12.91 15.02
N LYS A 474 -16.48 -13.56 15.91
CA LYS A 474 -16.99 -14.93 15.70
C LYS A 474 -17.90 -15.05 14.47
N GLU A 475 -18.56 -13.96 14.12
CA GLU A 475 -19.51 -13.87 13.01
C GLU A 475 -18.83 -13.74 11.64
N ASP A 476 -17.50 -13.48 11.62
CA ASP A 476 -16.75 -13.16 10.42
C ASP A 476 -16.19 -14.38 9.67
N LEU A 477 -16.41 -15.61 10.14
CA LEU A 477 -15.79 -16.81 9.53
C LEU A 477 -16.22 -16.99 8.06
N GLY A 478 -17.52 -16.91 7.81
CA GLY A 478 -18.06 -16.99 6.45
C GLY A 478 -17.56 -15.86 5.56
N GLU A 479 -17.43 -14.66 6.13
CA GLU A 479 -16.89 -13.52 5.42
C GLU A 479 -15.38 -13.66 5.13
N ILE A 480 -14.60 -14.17 6.10
CA ILE A 480 -13.18 -14.49 5.89
C ILE A 480 -13.01 -15.48 4.73
N CYS A 481 -13.78 -16.56 4.73
CA CYS A 481 -13.73 -17.58 3.68
C CYS A 481 -14.16 -17.00 2.32
N ARG A 482 -15.21 -16.18 2.30
CA ARG A 482 -15.70 -15.47 1.12
C ARG A 482 -14.65 -14.49 0.60
N CYS A 483 -14.07 -13.63 1.46
CA CYS A 483 -13.04 -12.68 1.08
C CYS A 483 -11.78 -13.38 0.54
N ALA A 484 -11.32 -14.45 1.20
CA ALA A 484 -10.20 -15.24 0.72
C ALA A 484 -10.48 -15.86 -0.66
N LYS A 485 -11.72 -16.31 -0.89
CA LYS A 485 -12.15 -16.88 -2.16
C LYS A 485 -12.20 -15.86 -3.30
N TRP A 486 -12.72 -14.66 -3.05
CA TRP A 486 -13.00 -13.67 -4.09
C TRP A 486 -11.89 -12.63 -4.27
N ARG A 487 -11.12 -12.33 -3.22
CA ARG A 487 -10.10 -11.26 -3.21
C ARG A 487 -8.67 -11.73 -3.40
N ARG A 488 -8.43 -13.04 -3.56
CA ARG A 488 -7.09 -13.58 -3.75
C ARG A 488 -6.98 -14.38 -5.03
N PRO A 489 -5.84 -14.28 -5.76
CA PRO A 489 -5.63 -15.07 -6.94
C PRO A 489 -5.55 -16.56 -6.57
N HIS A 490 -6.36 -17.41 -7.20
CA HIS A 490 -6.37 -18.86 -6.96
C HIS A 490 -5.63 -19.65 -8.06
N HIS A 491 -5.01 -18.96 -9.00
CA HIS A 491 -4.27 -19.55 -10.11
C HIS A 491 -2.80 -19.89 -9.78
N LEU A 492 -2.32 -19.50 -8.60
CA LEU A 492 -0.92 -19.76 -8.21
C LEU A 492 -0.68 -21.26 -7.98
N PRO A 493 0.56 -21.77 -8.20
CA PRO A 493 0.83 -23.20 -8.29
C PRO A 493 0.61 -23.96 -6.98
N PHE A 494 0.84 -23.33 -5.83
CA PHE A 494 0.61 -23.94 -4.52
C PHE A 494 -0.72 -23.48 -3.94
N ARG A 495 -1.60 -24.43 -3.62
CA ARG A 495 -2.97 -24.13 -3.18
C ARG A 495 -3.32 -24.94 -1.94
N LEU A 496 -4.15 -24.34 -1.09
CA LEU A 496 -4.67 -24.92 0.12
C LEU A 496 -6.17 -24.66 0.22
N ALA A 497 -6.94 -25.66 0.55
CA ALA A 497 -8.34 -25.53 0.93
C ALA A 497 -8.52 -26.13 2.33
N VAL A 498 -9.03 -25.34 3.27
CA VAL A 498 -9.31 -25.78 4.64
C VAL A 498 -10.80 -25.66 4.89
N TYR A 499 -11.48 -26.80 5.07
CA TYR A 499 -12.88 -26.82 5.52
C TYR A 499 -12.93 -26.72 7.04
N ALA A 500 -13.67 -25.75 7.52
CA ALA A 500 -13.80 -25.52 8.95
C ALA A 500 -15.19 -24.98 9.30
N PRO A 501 -16.00 -25.73 10.05
CA PRO A 501 -17.31 -25.27 10.50
C PRO A 501 -17.23 -24.25 11.65
N ASP A 502 -16.05 -24.07 12.23
CA ASP A 502 -15.80 -23.12 13.30
C ASP A 502 -14.34 -22.65 13.32
N ARG A 503 -14.06 -21.57 14.05
CA ARG A 503 -12.74 -20.92 14.15
C ARG A 503 -11.64 -21.84 14.71
N MET A 504 -11.97 -22.63 15.72
CA MET A 504 -10.98 -23.49 16.36
C MET A 504 -10.53 -24.58 15.39
N ARG A 505 -11.45 -25.15 14.64
CA ARG A 505 -11.14 -26.14 13.59
C ARG A 505 -10.40 -25.52 12.43
N LEU A 506 -10.72 -24.28 12.05
CA LEU A 506 -9.95 -23.55 11.05
C LEU A 506 -8.50 -23.32 11.50
N ALA A 507 -8.29 -22.81 12.71
CA ALA A 507 -6.97 -22.59 13.28
C ALA A 507 -6.15 -23.90 13.40
N ASN A 508 -6.80 -24.99 13.81
CA ASN A 508 -6.17 -26.31 13.88
C ASN A 508 -5.80 -26.86 12.49
N GLY A 509 -6.69 -26.71 11.50
CA GLY A 509 -6.40 -27.07 10.11
C GLY A 509 -5.20 -26.31 9.54
N LEU A 510 -5.13 -25.02 9.80
CA LEU A 510 -4.00 -24.17 9.42
C LEU A 510 -2.70 -24.55 10.15
N THR A 511 -2.79 -25.05 11.39
CA THR A 511 -1.63 -25.56 12.14
C THR A 511 -1.05 -26.81 11.49
N ALA A 512 -1.87 -27.71 11.02
CA ALA A 512 -1.42 -28.94 10.37
C ALA A 512 -0.58 -28.64 9.11
N VAL A 513 -0.91 -27.59 8.38
CA VAL A 513 -0.14 -27.13 7.19
C VAL A 513 1.30 -26.74 7.54
N SER A 514 1.53 -26.21 8.74
CA SER A 514 2.86 -25.77 9.18
C SER A 514 3.82 -26.95 9.40
N TYR A 515 3.30 -28.14 9.68
CA TYR A 515 4.08 -29.34 10.05
C TYR A 515 4.10 -30.44 8.99
N THR A 516 3.21 -30.43 7.99
CA THR A 516 3.15 -31.48 6.98
C THR A 516 4.01 -31.20 5.76
N HIS A 517 4.70 -32.23 5.26
CA HIS A 517 5.27 -32.24 3.92
C HIS A 517 4.12 -32.36 2.91
N LEU A 518 3.78 -31.26 2.27
CA LEU A 518 2.74 -31.23 1.23
C LEU A 518 3.28 -31.99 -0.01
N ILE A 519 2.56 -33.04 -0.42
CA ILE A 519 2.93 -33.86 -1.57
C ILE A 519 2.69 -33.06 -2.85
N SER A 520 3.68 -33.02 -3.73
CA SER A 520 3.55 -32.43 -5.04
C SER A 520 3.24 -33.53 -6.08
N VAL A 521 2.10 -33.41 -6.74
CA VAL A 521 1.79 -34.26 -7.90
C VAL A 521 2.26 -33.55 -9.16
N GLN A 522 3.31 -34.08 -9.81
CA GLN A 522 3.70 -33.66 -11.16
C GLN A 522 2.92 -34.51 -12.16
N THR A 523 2.10 -33.86 -13.00
CA THR A 523 1.53 -34.46 -14.18
C THR A 523 2.08 -33.73 -15.39
N GLY A 524 2.87 -34.36 -16.22
CA GLY A 524 3.34 -33.78 -17.47
C GLY A 524 4.29 -34.68 -18.24
N ASN A 525 3.97 -34.92 -19.49
CA ASN A 525 4.88 -35.46 -20.50
C ASN A 525 5.50 -34.28 -21.24
N GLU A 526 6.78 -34.33 -21.56
CA GLU A 526 7.63 -33.22 -22.02
C GLU A 526 7.20 -32.49 -23.33
N ARG A 527 6.06 -32.82 -23.92
CA ARG A 527 5.60 -32.24 -25.18
C ARG A 527 4.35 -31.36 -25.11
N ASN A 528 3.75 -31.19 -23.92
CA ASN A 528 2.66 -30.21 -23.72
C ASN A 528 2.76 -29.65 -22.29
N PRO A 529 2.89 -28.32 -22.10
CA PRO A 529 2.85 -27.71 -20.78
C PRO A 529 1.41 -27.74 -20.25
N VAL A 530 1.02 -28.85 -19.63
CA VAL A 530 -0.23 -28.91 -18.86
C VAL A 530 0.04 -28.25 -17.53
N ILE A 531 -0.64 -27.17 -17.22
CA ILE A 531 -0.60 -26.47 -15.94
C ILE A 531 -1.03 -27.46 -14.85
N SER A 532 -0.08 -27.98 -14.08
CA SER A 532 -0.38 -28.87 -12.97
C SER A 532 -0.90 -28.06 -11.78
N CYS A 533 -2.18 -28.17 -11.49
CA CYS A 533 -2.77 -27.62 -10.27
C CYS A 533 -2.60 -28.62 -9.13
N ARG A 534 -2.06 -28.16 -7.98
CA ARG A 534 -1.92 -28.96 -6.75
C ARG A 534 -2.93 -28.45 -5.73
N LEU A 535 -3.95 -29.22 -5.45
CA LEU A 535 -4.97 -28.91 -4.45
C LEU A 535 -4.77 -29.84 -3.25
N PHE A 536 -4.67 -29.26 -2.06
CA PHE A 536 -4.63 -30.03 -0.80
C PHE A 536 -5.85 -29.72 0.04
N VAL A 537 -6.52 -30.73 0.53
CA VAL A 537 -7.64 -30.60 1.47
C VAL A 537 -7.22 -31.22 2.79
N ILE A 538 -7.19 -30.42 3.85
CA ILE A 538 -6.90 -30.88 5.20
C ILE A 538 -8.20 -30.86 5.99
N LYS A 539 -8.59 -32.03 6.53
CA LYS A 539 -9.70 -32.18 7.47
C LYS A 539 -9.13 -32.35 8.88
N PRO A 540 -9.63 -31.64 9.88
CA PRO A 540 -9.17 -31.84 11.26
C PRO A 540 -9.50 -33.27 11.70
N VAL A 541 -8.52 -33.90 12.34
CA VAL A 541 -8.71 -35.23 12.97
C VAL A 541 -9.58 -35.03 14.19
N THR A 542 -10.79 -35.54 14.18
CA THR A 542 -11.61 -35.66 15.37
C THR A 542 -11.47 -37.08 15.95
N HIS A 543 -11.32 -37.19 17.26
CA HIS A 543 -11.15 -38.42 18.02
C HIS A 543 -12.38 -39.37 18.00
N HIS A 544 -12.98 -39.63 16.84
CA HIS A 544 -13.98 -40.70 16.70
C HIS A 544 -13.88 -41.32 15.31
N ASN A 545 -13.76 -42.62 15.28
CA ASN A 545 -13.72 -43.52 14.12
C ASN A 545 -14.83 -43.20 13.10
N ARG A 546 -14.55 -42.38 12.10
CA ARG A 546 -15.35 -42.29 10.88
C ARG A 546 -14.42 -42.14 9.67
N PRO A 547 -14.74 -42.74 8.51
CA PRO A 547 -13.90 -42.70 7.33
C PRO A 547 -13.74 -41.29 6.77
N PHE A 548 -12.54 -40.99 6.25
CA PHE A 548 -12.21 -39.70 5.59
C PHE A 548 -12.82 -39.66 4.20
N ARG A 549 -13.41 -38.51 3.83
CA ARG A 549 -13.79 -38.19 2.45
C ARG A 549 -12.88 -37.10 1.90
N LEU A 550 -12.17 -37.42 0.83
CA LEU A 550 -11.41 -36.45 0.05
C LEU A 550 -12.28 -35.97 -1.11
N CYS A 551 -12.50 -34.63 -1.22
CA CYS A 551 -13.22 -34.06 -2.34
C CYS A 551 -12.23 -33.33 -3.25
N PHE A 552 -12.22 -33.70 -4.54
CA PHE A 552 -11.42 -33.02 -5.56
C PHE A 552 -12.34 -32.13 -6.41
N PHE A 553 -11.92 -30.87 -6.62
CA PHE A 553 -12.60 -29.96 -7.54
C PHE A 553 -11.71 -29.75 -8.76
N LYS A 554 -12.25 -30.04 -9.94
CA LYS A 554 -11.61 -29.72 -11.23
C LYS A 554 -12.20 -28.40 -11.71
N GLN A 555 -11.39 -27.35 -11.87
CA GLN A 555 -11.80 -26.18 -12.64
C GLN A 555 -11.58 -26.45 -14.14
N PRO A 556 -12.50 -26.02 -15.02
CA PRO A 556 -12.28 -26.10 -16.45
C PRO A 556 -11.11 -25.20 -16.85
N ALA A 557 -10.18 -25.73 -17.65
CA ALA A 557 -9.20 -24.94 -18.34
C ALA A 557 -9.95 -24.11 -19.40
N GLU A 558 -9.92 -22.78 -19.30
CA GLU A 558 -10.30 -21.93 -20.43
C GLU A 558 -9.25 -22.08 -21.51
N ALA A 559 -9.60 -22.90 -22.51
CA ALA A 559 -8.87 -22.96 -23.76
C ALA A 559 -9.27 -21.77 -24.61
N VAL A 560 -8.32 -20.94 -24.94
CA VAL A 560 -8.43 -19.94 -26.00
C VAL A 560 -8.59 -20.69 -27.33
N GLY A 561 -9.78 -20.58 -27.93
CA GLY A 561 -10.07 -20.74 -29.32
C GLY A 561 -9.92 -22.14 -29.93
N PHE A 562 -10.98 -22.91 -29.97
CA PHE A 562 -11.55 -23.57 -31.18
C PHE A 562 -12.88 -24.24 -30.82
N GLY A 563 -13.81 -24.16 -31.73
CA GLY A 563 -15.24 -24.34 -31.57
C GLY A 563 -15.74 -25.65 -30.95
N SER A 564 -16.92 -25.47 -30.40
CA SER A 564 -18.06 -26.39 -30.22
C SER A 564 -17.86 -27.71 -29.48
N PHE A 565 -18.74 -27.85 -28.47
CA PHE A 565 -19.20 -29.10 -27.85
C PHE A 565 -18.23 -29.83 -26.93
N LEU A 566 -18.37 -29.57 -25.59
CA LEU A 566 -18.52 -30.68 -24.66
C LEU A 566 -19.12 -30.15 -23.33
N ARG A 567 -20.19 -30.78 -22.90
CA ARG A 567 -21.01 -30.48 -21.73
C ARG A 567 -20.20 -30.65 -20.42
N ASN A 568 -20.53 -29.77 -19.47
CA ASN A 568 -20.16 -29.87 -18.06
C ASN A 568 -20.34 -31.30 -17.53
N SER A 569 -19.25 -31.89 -17.04
CA SER A 569 -19.33 -33.07 -16.19
C SER A 569 -18.43 -32.81 -14.98
N LEU A 570 -19.05 -32.49 -13.85
CA LEU A 570 -18.42 -32.55 -12.54
C LEU A 570 -18.21 -34.03 -12.19
N TYR A 571 -16.98 -34.51 -12.12
CA TYR A 571 -16.69 -35.80 -11.49
C TYR A 571 -16.27 -35.58 -10.04
N ILE A 572 -17.09 -35.99 -9.10
CA ILE A 572 -16.73 -36.14 -7.69
C ILE A 572 -16.25 -37.59 -7.55
N ALA A 573 -14.96 -37.77 -7.30
CA ALA A 573 -14.46 -39.09 -6.89
C ALA A 573 -14.48 -39.17 -5.35
N GLU A 574 -15.29 -40.02 -4.83
CA GLU A 574 -15.35 -40.36 -3.40
C GLU A 574 -14.41 -41.53 -3.16
N ILE A 575 -13.36 -41.33 -2.36
CA ILE A 575 -12.48 -42.43 -1.93
C ILE A 575 -12.65 -42.58 -0.44
N ILE A 576 -13.14 -43.73 -0.05
CA ILE A 576 -13.27 -44.16 1.36
C ILE A 576 -11.98 -44.91 1.71
N LEU A 577 -11.23 -44.41 2.66
CA LEU A 577 -10.07 -45.08 3.24
C LEU A 577 -10.40 -45.49 4.66
N ASP A 578 -10.43 -46.80 4.90
CA ASP A 578 -10.48 -47.39 6.24
C ASP A 578 -9.06 -47.45 6.80
N MET A 579 -8.74 -46.61 7.77
CA MET A 579 -7.45 -46.64 8.45
C MET A 579 -7.67 -47.08 9.92
N GLN A 580 -7.14 -48.23 10.28
CA GLN A 580 -6.94 -48.62 11.66
C GLN A 580 -5.79 -47.82 12.26
N CYS A 581 -6.07 -47.11 13.34
CA CYS A 581 -5.16 -46.24 14.04
C CYS A 581 -4.14 -47.05 14.85
N ALA A 582 -2.86 -47.02 14.46
CA ALA A 582 -1.76 -47.32 15.36
C ALA A 582 -0.74 -46.17 15.27
N GLN A 583 -0.36 -45.71 16.44
CA GLN A 583 0.57 -44.62 16.76
C GLN A 583 1.55 -44.19 15.65
N TYR A 584 1.42 -42.91 15.19
CA TYR A 584 2.44 -42.10 14.51
C TYR A 584 3.23 -42.75 13.37
N GLN A 585 2.58 -43.29 12.37
CA GLN A 585 3.16 -43.43 11.02
C GLN A 585 2.13 -42.92 10.01
N ILE A 586 2.50 -41.86 9.29
CA ILE A 586 1.71 -41.33 8.18
C ILE A 586 2.26 -41.99 6.92
N ASP A 587 1.54 -42.96 6.37
CA ASP A 587 1.83 -43.50 5.06
C ASP A 587 1.29 -42.59 3.96
N PHE A 588 2.10 -42.40 2.93
CA PHE A 588 1.80 -41.48 1.85
C PHE A 588 1.03 -42.18 0.74
N LEU A 589 -0.07 -41.58 0.30
CA LEU A 589 -0.83 -42.03 -0.86
C LEU A 589 -0.50 -41.13 -2.08
N VAL A 590 -0.03 -41.74 -3.16
CA VAL A 590 0.24 -41.05 -4.43
C VAL A 590 -0.82 -41.45 -5.44
N PHE A 591 -1.55 -40.46 -5.98
CA PHE A 591 -2.55 -40.69 -7.03
C PHE A 591 -2.00 -40.26 -8.41
N ARG A 592 -2.19 -41.08 -9.41
CA ARG A 592 -1.96 -40.74 -10.80
C ARG A 592 -3.31 -40.82 -11.53
N VAL A 593 -3.75 -39.72 -12.11
CA VAL A 593 -4.98 -39.66 -12.93
C VAL A 593 -4.54 -39.53 -14.38
N GLY A 594 -4.82 -40.52 -15.19
CA GLY A 594 -4.59 -40.48 -16.64
C GLY A 594 -5.68 -39.68 -17.36
N ALA A 595 -5.32 -39.03 -18.44
CA ALA A 595 -6.21 -38.17 -19.21
C ALA A 595 -7.34 -38.91 -19.99
N ASN A 596 -7.33 -40.24 -20.04
CA ASN A 596 -8.25 -41.05 -20.86
C ASN A 596 -8.78 -42.27 -20.10
N GLY A 597 -9.34 -42.09 -18.89
CA GLY A 597 -10.17 -43.15 -18.29
C GLY A 597 -9.48 -44.48 -17.98
N GLU A 598 -8.16 -44.57 -17.98
CA GLU A 598 -7.41 -45.79 -17.73
C GLU A 598 -7.02 -45.93 -16.25
N ARG A 599 -6.95 -47.19 -15.80
CA ARG A 599 -6.82 -47.67 -14.43
C ARG A 599 -5.85 -46.88 -13.55
N ILE A 600 -6.33 -46.59 -12.35
CA ILE A 600 -5.54 -46.07 -11.24
C ILE A 600 -4.68 -47.21 -10.67
N SER A 601 -3.36 -47.03 -10.67
CA SER A 601 -2.45 -47.95 -9.97
C SER A 601 -2.00 -47.33 -8.64
N PHE A 602 -2.11 -48.07 -7.58
CA PHE A 602 -1.70 -47.68 -6.22
C PHE A 602 -0.29 -48.20 -5.96
N PHE A 603 0.58 -47.36 -5.39
CA PHE A 603 1.80 -47.79 -4.73
C PHE A 603 1.74 -47.29 -3.28
N PHE A 604 1.94 -48.24 -2.36
CA PHE A 604 2.02 -47.97 -0.92
C PHE A 604 3.45 -47.64 -0.52
#